data_052c9225cd9bf362f8ca394776a95376
#
_entry.id   052c9225cd9bf362f8ca394776a95376
#
_cell.length_a   1.000
_cell.length_b   1.000
_cell.length_c   1.000
_cell.angle_alpha   90.00
_cell.angle_beta   90.00
_cell.angle_gamma   90.00
#
_symmetry.space_group_name_H-M   'P 1'
#
loop_
_entity.id
_entity.type
_entity.pdbx_description
1 polymer ?
#
loop_
_entity_poly.entity_id
_entity_poly.type
_entity_poly.pdbx_seq_one_letter_code
_entity_poly.pdbx_strand_id
1 'polypeptide(L)'
;MRPVTTTRRAFLLATCLGAAWLVSGCKKQEARCKNCGMKIGPASQWRAELAAADGTTTAFDTPRCALQSWRSGKTTAKSLRVQDYYDRQLRDAGELRFVIGGDVVGPMGPDLVPVDPARASKFIQDHAADRALKLEEITPEVLGTIGQK
;
A
#
# COMPACT_ATOMS: atom_id res chain seq x y z
N MET A 1 -54.12 8.34 -73.93
CA MET A 1 -52.83 9.03 -73.67
C MET A 1 -52.52 8.92 -72.20
N ARG A 2 -51.53 8.16 -71.87
CA ARG A 2 -51.12 7.93 -70.46
C ARG A 2 -49.72 8.54 -70.26
N PRO A 3 -49.50 9.36 -69.23
CA PRO A 3 -48.15 9.83 -68.96
C PRO A 3 -47.35 8.79 -68.15
N VAL A 4 -46.07 8.61 -68.52
CA VAL A 4 -45.09 7.76 -67.96
C VAL A 4 -44.51 8.42 -66.70
N THR A 5 -44.64 7.74 -65.56
CA THR A 5 -44.08 8.19 -64.30
C THR A 5 -42.67 7.64 -64.16
N THR A 6 -41.68 8.52 -64.19
CA THR A 6 -40.25 8.16 -63.96
C THR A 6 -39.95 8.08 -62.46
N THR A 7 -39.72 6.89 -62.01
CA THR A 7 -39.32 6.62 -60.59
C THR A 7 -37.85 6.95 -60.44
N ARG A 8 -37.53 8.03 -59.74
CA ARG A 8 -36.13 8.31 -59.25
C ARG A 8 -35.81 7.46 -58.07
N ARG A 9 -34.88 6.50 -58.23
CA ARG A 9 -34.28 5.76 -57.16
C ARG A 9 -33.25 6.66 -56.44
N ALA A 10 -33.59 7.09 -55.22
CA ALA A 10 -32.67 7.77 -54.32
C ALA A 10 -31.75 6.71 -53.70
N PHE A 11 -30.46 6.77 -54.01
CA PHE A 11 -29.40 6.02 -53.32
C PHE A 11 -29.12 6.72 -52.00
N LEU A 12 -29.55 6.13 -50.90
CA LEU A 12 -29.12 6.51 -49.56
C LEU A 12 -27.76 5.88 -49.28
N LEU A 13 -26.69 6.68 -49.37
CA LEU A 13 -25.39 6.36 -48.87
C LEU A 13 -25.41 6.44 -47.34
N ALA A 14 -25.49 5.28 -46.68
CA ALA A 14 -25.30 5.15 -45.23
C ALA A 14 -23.83 5.29 -44.89
N THR A 15 -23.40 6.47 -44.45
CA THR A 15 -22.10 6.73 -43.86
C THR A 15 -22.06 6.13 -42.43
N CYS A 16 -21.46 4.95 -42.30
CA CYS A 16 -21.12 4.38 -40.99
C CYS A 16 -20.00 5.21 -40.35
N LEU A 17 -20.34 6.16 -39.50
CA LEU A 17 -19.35 6.74 -38.56
C LEU A 17 -18.99 5.69 -37.53
N GLY A 18 -17.82 5.04 -37.72
CA GLY A 18 -17.21 4.19 -36.75
C GLY A 18 -16.73 5.01 -35.56
N ALA A 19 -17.49 4.98 -34.45
CA ALA A 19 -17.02 5.50 -33.16
C ALA A 19 -15.87 4.63 -32.67
N ALA A 20 -14.64 5.07 -32.91
CA ALA A 20 -13.45 4.48 -32.32
C ALA A 20 -13.48 4.77 -30.81
N TRP A 21 -13.90 3.82 -30.00
CA TRP A 21 -13.78 3.85 -28.56
C TRP A 21 -12.29 3.79 -28.20
N LEU A 22 -11.70 4.94 -27.92
CA LEU A 22 -10.39 5.02 -27.30
C LEU A 22 -10.52 4.45 -25.87
N VAL A 23 -10.28 3.17 -25.72
CA VAL A 23 -10.09 2.52 -24.42
C VAL A 23 -8.77 3.06 -23.91
N SER A 24 -8.81 4.21 -23.21
CA SER A 24 -7.70 4.69 -22.41
C SER A 24 -7.51 3.69 -21.27
N GLY A 25 -6.68 2.67 -21.51
CA GLY A 25 -6.23 1.76 -20.49
C GLY A 25 -5.48 2.56 -19.43
N CYS A 26 -6.16 2.92 -18.34
CA CYS A 26 -5.49 3.43 -17.13
C CYS A 26 -4.48 2.38 -16.69
N LYS A 27 -3.22 2.54 -17.07
CA LYS A 27 -2.12 1.78 -16.47
C LYS A 27 -2.16 2.11 -14.99
N LYS A 28 -2.58 1.16 -14.18
CA LYS A 28 -2.59 1.28 -12.73
C LYS A 28 -1.17 1.60 -12.31
N GLN A 29 -0.92 2.85 -11.90
CA GLN A 29 0.40 3.30 -11.51
C GLN A 29 0.88 2.43 -10.36
N GLU A 30 2.04 1.80 -10.51
CA GLU A 30 2.62 0.94 -9.49
C GLU A 30 2.86 1.74 -8.22
N ALA A 31 2.31 1.28 -7.10
CA ALA A 31 2.52 1.92 -5.82
C ALA A 31 4.00 1.83 -5.43
N ARG A 32 4.61 2.97 -5.09
CA ARG A 32 5.99 3.05 -4.63
C ARG A 32 6.05 3.64 -3.23
N CYS A 33 6.95 3.10 -2.42
CA CYS A 33 7.21 3.58 -1.07
C CYS A 33 7.72 5.04 -1.10
N LYS A 34 7.06 5.93 -0.37
CA LYS A 34 7.43 7.36 -0.31
C LYS A 34 8.75 7.61 0.42
N ASN A 35 9.23 6.66 1.21
CA ASN A 35 10.50 6.80 1.94
C ASN A 35 11.71 6.28 1.16
N CYS A 36 11.63 5.05 0.63
CA CYS A 36 12.76 4.37 -0.03
C CYS A 36 12.62 4.19 -1.54
N GLY A 37 11.46 4.50 -2.13
CA GLY A 37 11.19 4.37 -3.57
C GLY A 37 10.92 2.97 -4.07
N MET A 38 11.02 1.93 -3.24
CA MET A 38 10.77 0.55 -3.63
C MET A 38 9.32 0.35 -4.09
N LYS A 39 9.13 -0.56 -5.04
CA LYS A 39 7.81 -0.97 -5.50
C LYS A 39 7.09 -1.74 -4.41
N ILE A 40 5.85 -1.34 -4.10
CA ILE A 40 5.00 -2.04 -3.14
C ILE A 40 4.20 -3.09 -3.92
N GLY A 41 4.52 -4.36 -3.70
CA GLY A 41 3.77 -5.46 -4.32
C GLY A 41 2.32 -5.52 -3.82
N PRO A 42 1.36 -5.91 -4.66
CA PRO A 42 -0.05 -6.00 -4.26
C PRO A 42 -0.29 -7.03 -3.15
N ALA A 43 0.55 -8.05 -3.07
CA ALA A 43 0.51 -9.10 -2.05
C ALA A 43 1.57 -8.91 -0.94
N SER A 44 2.16 -7.72 -0.82
CA SER A 44 3.16 -7.47 0.23
C SER A 44 2.55 -7.65 1.61
N GLN A 45 3.19 -8.46 2.41
CA GLN A 45 2.84 -8.68 3.84
C GLN A 45 3.39 -7.59 4.75
N TRP A 46 4.17 -6.66 4.21
CA TRP A 46 4.83 -5.59 4.95
C TRP A 46 4.15 -4.23 4.76
N ARG A 47 3.05 -4.20 4.04
CA ARG A 47 2.37 -2.95 3.70
C ARG A 47 2.04 -2.12 4.92
N ALA A 48 2.37 -0.83 4.85
CA ALA A 48 2.00 0.17 5.83
C ALA A 48 1.37 1.39 5.14
N GLU A 49 0.44 2.06 5.81
CA GLU A 49 -0.29 3.21 5.28
C GLU A 49 -0.38 4.30 6.33
N LEU A 50 0.08 5.49 6.00
CA LEU A 50 -0.15 6.70 6.79
C LEU A 50 -1.37 7.45 6.25
N ALA A 51 -2.33 7.74 7.11
CA ALA A 51 -3.51 8.54 6.79
C ALA A 51 -3.39 9.94 7.37
N ALA A 52 -3.52 10.96 6.52
CA ALA A 52 -3.57 12.36 6.91
C ALA A 52 -4.96 12.76 7.43
N ALA A 53 -5.08 13.95 8.03
CA ALA A 53 -6.34 14.45 8.58
C ALA A 53 -7.44 14.68 7.52
N ASP A 54 -7.05 14.94 6.28
CA ASP A 54 -7.95 15.11 5.12
C ASP A 54 -8.41 13.78 4.49
N GLY A 55 -7.99 12.63 5.05
CA GLY A 55 -8.31 11.30 4.54
C GLY A 55 -7.35 10.80 3.45
N THR A 56 -6.38 11.60 3.02
CA THR A 56 -5.36 11.16 2.07
C THR A 56 -4.49 10.07 2.67
N THR A 57 -4.28 8.98 1.92
CA THR A 57 -3.47 7.85 2.36
C THR A 57 -2.17 7.75 1.57
N THR A 58 -1.06 7.61 2.27
CA THR A 58 0.27 7.39 1.70
C THR A 58 0.75 5.98 2.03
N ALA A 59 1.08 5.20 1.00
CA ALA A 59 1.54 3.82 1.15
C ALA A 59 3.07 3.72 1.28
N PHE A 60 3.51 2.76 2.09
CA PHE A 60 4.91 2.41 2.32
C PHE A 60 5.07 0.90 2.19
N ASP A 61 6.27 0.47 1.84
CA ASP A 61 6.61 -0.94 1.66
C ASP A 61 6.75 -1.68 3.00
N THR A 62 7.15 -0.96 4.07
CA THR A 62 7.30 -1.55 5.40
C THR A 62 6.85 -0.60 6.52
N PRO A 63 6.54 -1.13 7.72
CA PRO A 63 6.27 -0.33 8.91
C PRO A 63 7.43 0.60 9.28
N ARG A 64 8.67 0.14 9.14
CA ARG A 64 9.87 0.94 9.38
C ARG A 64 9.92 2.17 8.49
N CYS A 65 9.69 2.01 7.19
CA CYS A 65 9.67 3.12 6.25
C CYS A 65 8.57 4.15 6.56
N ALA A 66 7.38 3.67 6.93
CA ALA A 66 6.28 4.55 7.32
C ALA A 66 6.62 5.37 8.58
N LEU A 67 7.13 4.69 9.61
CA LEU A 67 7.50 5.33 10.88
C LEU A 67 8.67 6.30 10.73
N GLN A 68 9.70 5.96 9.94
CA GLN A 68 10.79 6.86 9.62
C GLN A 68 10.28 8.14 8.95
N SER A 69 9.39 8.01 7.97
CA SER A 69 8.81 9.16 7.27
C SER A 69 7.92 10.01 8.18
N TRP A 70 7.15 9.38 9.05
CA TRP A 70 6.27 10.07 10.00
C TRP A 70 7.05 10.78 11.11
N ARG A 71 7.96 10.04 11.78
CA ARG A 71 8.75 10.59 12.90
C ARG A 71 9.75 11.67 12.48
N SER A 72 10.23 11.65 11.23
CA SER A 72 11.08 12.71 10.67
C SER A 72 10.31 13.93 10.13
N GLY A 73 8.98 13.91 10.17
CA GLY A 73 8.15 15.01 9.64
C GLY A 73 8.05 15.06 8.10
N LYS A 74 8.64 14.11 7.37
CA LYS A 74 8.51 14.03 5.90
C LYS A 74 7.08 13.76 5.44
N THR A 75 6.30 13.04 6.25
CA THR A 75 4.89 12.79 6.01
C THR A 75 4.10 13.16 7.26
N THR A 76 3.17 14.12 7.12
CA THR A 76 2.22 14.45 8.18
C THR A 76 1.08 13.45 8.17
N ALA A 77 0.81 12.81 9.30
CA ALA A 77 -0.25 11.82 9.41
C ALA A 77 -0.96 11.90 10.76
N LYS A 78 -2.23 11.47 10.77
CA LYS A 78 -3.06 11.31 11.96
C LYS A 78 -3.02 9.89 12.51
N SER A 79 -2.91 8.90 11.62
CA SER A 79 -2.88 7.48 12.00
C SER A 79 -1.99 6.67 11.07
N LEU A 80 -1.55 5.53 11.59
CA LEU A 80 -0.79 4.52 10.88
C LEU A 80 -1.57 3.21 10.89
N ARG A 81 -1.72 2.59 9.73
CA ARG A 81 -2.23 1.23 9.56
C ARG A 81 -1.11 0.33 9.06
N VAL A 82 -0.97 -0.84 9.63
CA VAL A 82 0.03 -1.82 9.26
C VAL A 82 -0.59 -3.21 9.15
N GLN A 83 0.03 -4.06 8.36
CA GLN A 83 -0.44 -5.43 8.15
C GLN A 83 0.03 -6.32 9.29
N ASP A 84 -0.91 -6.99 9.99
CA ASP A 84 -0.57 -8.00 11.00
C ASP A 84 0.15 -9.18 10.35
N TYR A 85 1.19 -9.67 11.00
CA TYR A 85 2.04 -10.74 10.48
C TYR A 85 1.28 -12.05 10.24
N TYR A 86 0.36 -12.41 11.12
CA TYR A 86 -0.33 -13.71 11.07
C TYR A 86 -1.56 -13.73 10.16
N ASP A 87 -2.47 -12.77 10.35
CA ASP A 87 -3.74 -12.76 9.64
C ASP A 87 -3.73 -11.94 8.34
N ARG A 88 -2.66 -11.18 8.12
CA ARG A 88 -2.47 -10.32 6.93
C ARG A 88 -3.51 -9.21 6.80
N GLN A 89 -4.22 -8.89 7.87
CA GLN A 89 -5.18 -7.80 7.89
C GLN A 89 -4.48 -6.46 8.17
N LEU A 90 -4.91 -5.44 7.44
CA LEU A 90 -4.44 -4.07 7.66
C LEU A 90 -5.20 -3.49 8.87
N ARG A 91 -4.50 -3.29 9.98
CA ARG A 91 -5.07 -2.87 11.26
C ARG A 91 -4.45 -1.56 11.75
N ASP A 92 -5.11 -0.88 12.69
CA ASP A 92 -4.52 0.30 13.34
C ASP A 92 -3.26 -0.10 14.12
N ALA A 93 -2.20 0.69 13.93
CA ALA A 93 -0.91 0.41 14.55
C ALA A 93 -0.95 0.48 16.08
N GLY A 94 -1.86 1.26 16.66
CA GLY A 94 -2.06 1.34 18.12
C GLY A 94 -2.62 0.05 18.74
N GLU A 95 -3.29 -0.78 17.94
CA GLU A 95 -3.84 -2.08 18.39
C GLU A 95 -2.81 -3.20 18.39
N LEU A 96 -1.67 -3.01 17.73
CA LEU A 96 -0.65 -4.05 17.54
C LEU A 96 0.57 -3.84 18.45
N ARG A 97 1.43 -4.85 18.45
CA ARG A 97 2.80 -4.77 18.97
C ARG A 97 3.78 -4.88 17.81
N PHE A 98 4.86 -4.15 17.90
CA PHE A 98 5.94 -4.17 16.91
C PHE A 98 7.11 -4.95 17.49
N VAL A 99 7.35 -6.12 16.95
CA VAL A 99 8.47 -6.96 17.36
C VAL A 99 9.71 -6.59 16.57
N ILE A 100 10.84 -6.49 17.26
CA ILE A 100 12.16 -6.21 16.68
C ILE A 100 13.14 -7.33 16.98
N GLY A 101 14.11 -7.52 16.10
CA GLY A 101 15.07 -8.63 16.17
C GLY A 101 14.51 -9.93 15.62
N GLY A 102 15.26 -11.02 15.83
CA GLY A 102 14.88 -12.34 15.34
C GLY A 102 15.23 -12.59 13.88
N ASP A 103 14.67 -13.68 13.33
CA ASP A 103 14.97 -14.19 11.98
C ASP A 103 14.01 -13.67 10.90
N VAL A 104 12.93 -13.00 11.30
CA VAL A 104 11.98 -12.42 10.34
C VAL A 104 12.46 -11.06 9.88
N VAL A 105 12.74 -10.96 8.57
CA VAL A 105 13.26 -9.75 7.95
C VAL A 105 12.31 -9.22 6.87
N GLY A 106 12.26 -7.91 6.75
CA GLY A 106 11.50 -7.21 5.70
C GLY A 106 12.25 -7.18 4.37
N PRO A 107 11.65 -6.54 3.35
CA PRO A 107 12.23 -6.42 2.01
C PRO A 107 13.61 -5.73 1.98
N MET A 108 13.90 -4.90 2.98
CA MET A 108 15.17 -4.17 3.10
C MET A 108 16.02 -4.65 4.30
N GLY A 109 15.79 -5.86 4.80
CA GLY A 109 16.48 -6.40 5.97
C GLY A 109 15.65 -6.25 7.25
N PRO A 110 16.30 -6.13 8.44
CA PRO A 110 15.61 -6.01 9.72
C PRO A 110 14.57 -4.90 9.74
N ASP A 111 13.37 -5.22 10.21
CA ASP A 111 12.23 -4.32 10.25
C ASP A 111 11.43 -4.48 11.55
N LEU A 112 10.33 -3.76 11.66
CA LEU A 112 9.34 -3.86 12.71
C LEU A 112 8.26 -4.84 12.27
N VAL A 113 8.08 -5.95 12.99
CA VAL A 113 7.06 -6.95 12.67
C VAL A 113 5.80 -6.67 13.47
N PRO A 114 4.69 -6.22 12.82
CA PRO A 114 3.44 -5.98 13.53
C PRO A 114 2.75 -7.30 13.85
N VAL A 115 2.40 -7.51 15.11
CA VAL A 115 1.71 -8.71 15.58
C VAL A 115 0.61 -8.36 16.57
N ASP A 116 -0.45 -9.18 16.58
CA ASP A 116 -1.48 -9.09 17.60
C ASP A 116 -0.86 -9.23 19.01
N PRO A 117 -1.25 -8.39 20.00
CA PRO A 117 -0.70 -8.44 21.36
C PRO A 117 -0.77 -9.83 22.01
N ALA A 118 -1.84 -10.59 21.73
CA ALA A 118 -1.99 -11.94 22.28
C ALA A 118 -0.96 -12.95 21.72
N ARG A 119 -0.35 -12.64 20.58
CA ARG A 119 0.63 -13.50 19.88
C ARG A 119 2.06 -13.02 20.03
N ALA A 120 2.29 -11.83 20.60
CA ALA A 120 3.61 -11.21 20.65
C ALA A 120 4.65 -12.04 21.40
N SER A 121 4.29 -12.60 22.56
CA SER A 121 5.20 -13.46 23.34
C SER A 121 5.57 -14.74 22.61
N LYS A 122 4.58 -15.35 21.94
CA LYS A 122 4.83 -16.55 21.13
C LYS A 122 5.72 -16.23 19.94
N PHE A 123 5.49 -15.12 19.26
CA PHE A 123 6.32 -14.68 18.14
C PHE A 123 7.79 -14.49 18.56
N ILE A 124 8.03 -13.84 19.72
CA ILE A 124 9.38 -13.64 20.27
C ILE A 124 10.09 -14.98 20.47
N GLN A 125 9.39 -15.97 21.06
CA GLN A 125 9.94 -17.29 21.30
C GLN A 125 10.23 -18.07 20.00
N ASP A 126 9.26 -18.07 19.06
CA ASP A 126 9.35 -18.83 17.81
C ASP A 126 10.45 -18.28 16.87
N HIS A 127 10.70 -16.98 16.92
CA HIS A 127 11.61 -16.28 15.99
C HIS A 127 12.88 -15.74 16.67
N ALA A 128 13.12 -16.10 17.93
CA ALA A 128 14.26 -15.60 18.73
C ALA A 128 14.40 -14.06 18.67
N ALA A 129 13.25 -13.36 18.69
CA ALA A 129 13.21 -11.91 18.59
C ALA A 129 13.61 -11.25 19.93
N ASP A 130 14.02 -9.98 19.88
CA ASP A 130 14.54 -9.28 21.05
C ASP A 130 13.42 -8.83 22.00
N ARG A 131 12.42 -8.12 21.46
CA ARG A 131 11.32 -7.56 22.25
C ARG A 131 10.15 -7.07 21.40
N ALA A 132 8.99 -6.86 22.04
CA ALA A 132 7.83 -6.21 21.45
C ALA A 132 7.66 -4.80 22.03
N LEU A 133 7.33 -3.84 21.16
CA LEU A 133 7.12 -2.43 21.46
C LEU A 133 5.68 -2.01 21.12
N LYS A 134 5.16 -1.03 21.86
CA LYS A 134 3.98 -0.30 21.45
C LYS A 134 4.35 0.79 20.45
N LEU A 135 3.37 1.31 19.72
CA LEU A 135 3.57 2.37 18.73
C LEU A 135 4.25 3.63 19.30
N GLU A 136 3.86 4.02 20.50
CA GLU A 136 4.41 5.20 21.20
C GLU A 136 5.87 5.02 21.67
N GLU A 137 6.32 3.77 21.84
CA GLU A 137 7.69 3.44 22.24
C GLU A 137 8.67 3.45 21.06
N ILE A 138 8.15 3.53 19.83
CA ILE A 138 8.99 3.56 18.63
C ILE A 138 9.40 5.01 18.31
N THR A 139 10.51 5.42 18.90
CA THR A 139 11.12 6.73 18.71
C THR A 139 12.09 6.73 17.51
N PRO A 140 12.55 7.90 17.03
CA PRO A 140 13.61 7.98 16.01
C PRO A 140 14.88 7.22 16.41
N GLU A 141 15.25 7.24 17.70
CA GLU A 141 16.42 6.54 18.23
C GLU A 141 16.24 5.02 18.08
N VAL A 142 15.06 4.49 18.47
CA VAL A 142 14.74 3.06 18.29
C VAL A 142 14.79 2.67 16.82
N LEU A 143 14.21 3.49 15.92
CA LEU A 143 14.27 3.24 14.48
C LEU A 143 15.71 3.21 13.95
N GLY A 144 16.61 4.02 14.52
CA GLY A 144 18.02 4.05 14.18
C GLY A 144 18.79 2.81 14.61
N THR A 145 18.36 2.07 15.65
CA THR A 145 19.03 0.86 16.12
C THR A 145 18.66 -0.41 15.35
N ILE A 146 17.55 -0.38 14.59
CA ILE A 146 17.09 -1.55 13.84
C ILE A 146 18.11 -1.91 12.75
N GLY A 147 18.66 -3.13 12.81
CA GLY A 147 19.66 -3.63 11.86
C GLY A 147 21.09 -3.21 12.15
N GLN A 148 21.36 -2.56 13.28
CA GLN A 148 22.71 -2.29 13.78
C GLN A 148 23.11 -3.43 14.74
N LYS A 149 23.54 -4.57 14.19
CA LYS A 149 24.19 -5.67 14.94
C LYS A 149 25.52 -5.99 14.29
#